data_dd022221dbc79cc82b9fee38e56cd12f
#
_entry.id   dd022221dbc79cc82b9fee38e56cd12f
#
_cell.length_a   1.000
_cell.length_b   1.000
_cell.length_c   1.000
_cell.angle_alpha   90.00
_cell.angle_beta   90.00
_cell.angle_gamma   90.00
#
_symmetry.space_group_name_H-M   'P 1'
#
loop_
_entity.id
_entity.type
_entity.pdbx_description
1 polymer ?
#
loop_
_entity_poly.entity_id
_entity_poly.type
_entity_poly.pdbx_seq_one_letter_code
_entity_poly.pdbx_strand_id
1 'polypeptide(L)'
;MLRFDFTGLGMSGGEFADTNFSSNVADLLCAVNFLREEYEAPAILIGHSLGGAAVLAAAGDVPEAKAVATIGAPADADHVTRSFQADLSKIETSGEAEVTLAGRKFRIRKQFLDDVREQNLAGKISSLRKALLIFHAPLDQTVGIENAAKIFDAARHPKSFVSLDNANHLLARRSDALYVADVLAAWASRY
;
A
#
# COMPACT_ATOMS: atom_id res chain seq x y z
N MET A 1 -1.87 3.85 18.11
CA MET A 1 -1.66 3.33 16.74
C MET A 1 -2.75 2.30 16.44
N LEU A 2 -3.48 2.45 15.33
CA LEU A 2 -4.42 1.46 14.82
C LEU A 2 -3.76 0.63 13.72
N ARG A 3 -3.97 -0.68 13.74
CA ARG A 3 -3.62 -1.63 12.68
C ARG A 3 -4.85 -2.50 12.42
N PHE A 4 -5.21 -2.67 11.17
CA PHE A 4 -6.38 -3.48 10.77
C PHE A 4 -6.05 -4.28 9.50
N ASP A 5 -6.87 -5.27 9.20
CA ASP A 5 -6.84 -6.03 7.96
C ASP A 5 -7.94 -5.51 7.02
N PHE A 6 -7.65 -5.38 5.73
CA PHE A 6 -8.66 -5.04 4.73
C PHE A 6 -9.75 -6.12 4.64
N THR A 7 -10.92 -5.74 4.15
CA THR A 7 -12.05 -6.65 3.92
C THR A 7 -11.61 -7.94 3.21
N GLY A 8 -12.01 -9.09 3.75
CA GLY A 8 -11.68 -10.42 3.24
C GLY A 8 -10.25 -10.89 3.52
N LEU A 9 -9.46 -10.13 4.31
CA LEU A 9 -8.09 -10.48 4.72
C LEU A 9 -7.99 -10.65 6.24
N GLY A 10 -7.02 -11.46 6.67
CA GLY A 10 -6.65 -11.63 8.09
C GLY A 10 -7.83 -11.99 8.97
N MET A 11 -8.14 -11.13 9.94
CA MET A 11 -9.26 -11.29 10.88
C MET A 11 -10.51 -10.50 10.46
N SER A 12 -10.44 -9.70 9.39
CA SER A 12 -11.58 -8.96 8.88
C SER A 12 -12.57 -9.86 8.15
N GLY A 13 -13.85 -9.58 8.31
CA GLY A 13 -14.94 -10.28 7.61
C GLY A 13 -15.01 -9.91 6.12
N GLY A 14 -16.01 -10.48 5.45
CA GLY A 14 -16.25 -10.27 4.02
C GLY A 14 -15.47 -11.25 3.14
N GLU A 15 -15.71 -11.13 1.83
CA GLU A 15 -15.09 -11.98 0.81
C GLU A 15 -14.08 -11.16 0.00
N PHE A 16 -12.82 -11.61 -0.04
CA PHE A 16 -11.78 -10.93 -0.81
C PHE A 16 -12.14 -10.79 -2.31
N ALA A 17 -12.85 -11.76 -2.86
CA ALA A 17 -13.31 -11.72 -4.24
C ALA A 17 -14.23 -10.54 -4.58
N ASP A 18 -14.90 -9.97 -3.57
CA ASP A 18 -15.79 -8.83 -3.72
C ASP A 18 -15.07 -7.48 -3.55
N THR A 19 -13.77 -7.51 -3.24
CA THR A 19 -12.95 -6.33 -3.03
C THR A 19 -12.19 -5.91 -4.28
N ASN A 20 -11.71 -4.67 -4.28
CA ASN A 20 -10.81 -4.10 -5.27
C ASN A 20 -9.93 -3.03 -4.61
N PHE A 21 -9.09 -2.33 -5.35
CA PHE A 21 -8.21 -1.31 -4.79
C PHE A 21 -8.99 -0.13 -4.20
N SER A 22 -10.04 0.31 -4.88
CA SER A 22 -10.92 1.39 -4.40
C SER A 22 -11.62 1.01 -3.09
N SER A 23 -12.06 -0.24 -2.92
CA SER A 23 -12.62 -0.71 -1.65
C SER A 23 -11.59 -0.75 -0.53
N ASN A 24 -10.32 -1.11 -0.82
CA ASN A 24 -9.24 -1.05 0.17
C ASN A 24 -8.97 0.39 0.63
N VAL A 25 -9.04 1.36 -0.29
CA VAL A 25 -8.95 2.79 0.06
C VAL A 25 -10.14 3.19 0.94
N ALA A 26 -11.35 2.71 0.62
CA ALA A 26 -12.54 2.96 1.44
C ALA A 26 -12.42 2.36 2.84
N ASP A 27 -11.95 1.12 2.98
CA ASP A 27 -11.67 0.50 4.29
C ASP A 27 -10.71 1.34 5.12
N LEU A 28 -9.64 1.87 4.50
CA LEU A 28 -8.69 2.75 5.17
C LEU A 28 -9.36 4.03 5.65
N LEU A 29 -10.19 4.66 4.83
CA LEU A 29 -10.92 5.87 5.22
C LEU A 29 -11.95 5.59 6.32
N CYS A 30 -12.59 4.41 6.34
CA CYS A 30 -13.44 3.97 7.45
C CYS A 30 -12.62 3.85 8.74
N ALA A 31 -11.42 3.27 8.68
CA ALA A 31 -10.53 3.19 9.85
C ALA A 31 -10.08 4.58 10.35
N VAL A 32 -9.84 5.52 9.44
CA VAL A 32 -9.55 6.92 9.77
C VAL A 32 -10.75 7.58 10.47
N ASN A 33 -11.96 7.40 9.93
CA ASN A 33 -13.17 7.95 10.52
C ASN A 33 -13.43 7.37 11.92
N PHE A 34 -13.23 6.06 12.10
CA PHE A 34 -13.29 5.45 13.43
C PHE A 34 -12.34 6.13 14.43
N LEU A 35 -11.10 6.42 14.00
CA LEU A 35 -10.15 7.13 14.88
C LEU A 35 -10.59 8.57 15.17
N ARG A 36 -11.18 9.28 14.21
CA ARG A 36 -11.72 10.64 14.41
C ARG A 36 -12.85 10.68 15.42
N GLU A 37 -13.73 9.69 15.38
CA GLU A 37 -14.94 9.64 16.20
C GLU A 37 -14.67 9.14 17.61
N GLU A 38 -13.83 8.11 17.74
CA GLU A 38 -13.63 7.40 19.00
C GLU A 38 -12.33 7.79 19.74
N TYR A 39 -11.37 8.41 19.05
CA TYR A 39 -10.05 8.73 19.59
C TYR A 39 -9.51 10.06 19.05
N GLU A 40 -8.48 9.99 18.23
CA GLU A 40 -7.81 11.11 17.60
C GLU A 40 -7.50 10.76 16.13
N ALA A 41 -7.74 11.70 15.22
CA ALA A 41 -7.43 11.54 13.81
C ALA A 41 -5.95 11.20 13.61
N PRO A 42 -5.61 10.32 12.64
CA PRO A 42 -4.23 9.88 12.47
C PRO A 42 -3.36 11.00 11.88
N ALA A 43 -2.28 11.35 12.56
CA ALA A 43 -1.27 12.29 12.06
C ALA A 43 -0.36 11.65 10.99
N ILE A 44 -0.21 10.32 10.99
CA ILE A 44 0.68 9.59 10.09
C ILE A 44 -0.03 8.36 9.53
N LEU A 45 0.04 8.17 8.22
CA LEU A 45 -0.42 6.96 7.55
C LEU A 45 0.77 6.11 7.14
N ILE A 46 0.70 4.81 7.42
CA ILE A 46 1.79 3.86 7.12
C ILE A 46 1.20 2.70 6.33
N GLY A 47 1.83 2.34 5.20
CA GLY A 47 1.38 1.22 4.40
C GLY A 47 2.53 0.37 3.86
N HIS A 48 2.33 -0.95 3.82
CA HIS A 48 3.25 -1.92 3.25
C HIS A 48 2.66 -2.49 1.95
N SER A 49 3.51 -2.66 0.93
CA SER A 49 3.11 -3.26 -0.35
C SER A 49 1.89 -2.56 -0.96
N LEU A 50 0.82 -3.28 -1.32
CA LEU A 50 -0.42 -2.69 -1.83
C LEU A 50 -1.07 -1.73 -0.82
N GLY A 51 -0.92 -1.98 0.50
CA GLY A 51 -1.31 -1.04 1.55
C GLY A 51 -0.54 0.28 1.48
N GLY A 52 0.71 0.26 0.99
CA GLY A 52 1.49 1.46 0.71
C GLY A 52 0.90 2.30 -0.43
N ALA A 53 0.45 1.65 -1.50
CA ALA A 53 -0.30 2.32 -2.57
C ALA A 53 -1.64 2.88 -2.05
N ALA A 54 -2.35 2.12 -1.19
CA ALA A 54 -3.62 2.55 -0.62
C ALA A 54 -3.47 3.80 0.28
N VAL A 55 -2.45 3.88 1.14
CA VAL A 55 -2.22 5.10 1.94
C VAL A 55 -1.83 6.30 1.08
N LEU A 56 -1.07 6.10 -0.01
CA LEU A 56 -0.77 7.17 -0.96
C LEU A 56 -2.04 7.66 -1.67
N ALA A 57 -2.94 6.75 -2.03
CA ALA A 57 -4.20 7.09 -2.67
C ALA A 57 -5.16 7.84 -1.73
N ALA A 58 -5.26 7.39 -0.46
CA ALA A 58 -6.18 7.93 0.53
C ALA A 58 -5.70 9.23 1.19
N ALA A 59 -4.40 9.48 1.22
CA ALA A 59 -3.82 10.55 2.05
C ALA A 59 -4.34 11.96 1.73
N GLY A 60 -4.80 12.21 0.48
CA GLY A 60 -5.44 13.47 0.11
C GLY A 60 -6.75 13.73 0.84
N ASP A 61 -7.46 12.66 1.20
CA ASP A 61 -8.77 12.67 1.87
C ASP A 61 -8.66 12.64 3.41
N VAL A 62 -7.43 12.68 3.94
CA VAL A 62 -7.13 12.71 5.37
C VAL A 62 -6.37 13.99 5.70
N PRO A 63 -7.06 15.15 5.83
CA PRO A 63 -6.39 16.46 6.01
C PRO A 63 -5.55 16.53 7.29
N GLU A 64 -5.88 15.79 8.33
CA GLU A 64 -5.16 15.76 9.61
C GLU A 64 -3.80 15.05 9.48
N ALA A 65 -3.66 14.11 8.56
CA ALA A 65 -2.39 13.43 8.33
C ALA A 65 -1.34 14.43 7.82
N LYS A 66 -0.23 14.54 8.52
CA LYS A 66 0.92 15.39 8.19
C LYS A 66 1.96 14.64 7.38
N ALA A 67 1.96 13.33 7.48
CA ALA A 67 3.01 12.49 6.94
C ALA A 67 2.49 11.12 6.47
N VAL A 68 3.17 10.56 5.48
CA VAL A 68 2.91 9.21 4.93
C VAL A 68 4.21 8.44 4.87
N ALA A 69 4.19 7.18 5.28
CA ALA A 69 5.31 6.27 5.13
C ALA A 69 4.90 5.03 4.30
N THR A 70 5.72 4.64 3.36
CA THR A 70 5.51 3.44 2.54
C THR A 70 6.66 2.46 2.69
N ILE A 71 6.36 1.17 2.69
CA ILE A 71 7.34 0.09 2.81
C ILE A 71 7.10 -0.86 1.62
N GLY A 72 8.07 -0.97 0.69
CA GLY A 72 7.96 -1.85 -0.47
C GLY A 72 6.70 -1.59 -1.32
N ALA A 73 6.26 -0.33 -1.44
CA ALA A 73 5.03 0.00 -2.13
C ALA A 73 5.22 0.07 -3.66
N PRO A 74 4.24 -0.39 -4.44
CA PRO A 74 4.21 -0.12 -5.87
C PRO A 74 3.83 1.34 -6.15
N ALA A 75 4.39 1.90 -7.23
CA ALA A 75 4.07 3.24 -7.72
C ALA A 75 2.74 3.29 -8.51
N ASP A 76 2.19 2.12 -8.81
CA ASP A 76 0.96 1.94 -9.58
C ASP A 76 0.16 0.77 -8.99
N ALA A 77 -1.15 0.94 -8.83
CA ALA A 77 -2.02 -0.10 -8.29
C ALA A 77 -2.07 -1.34 -9.22
N ASP A 78 -1.99 -1.15 -10.54
CA ASP A 78 -1.97 -2.23 -11.53
C ASP A 78 -0.73 -3.15 -11.41
N HIS A 79 0.31 -2.72 -10.70
CA HIS A 79 1.51 -3.55 -10.46
C HIS A 79 1.16 -4.92 -9.86
N VAL A 80 0.13 -4.99 -9.02
CA VAL A 80 -0.31 -6.25 -8.39
C VAL A 80 -0.66 -7.33 -9.41
N THR A 81 -1.14 -6.95 -10.60
CA THR A 81 -1.53 -7.88 -11.67
C THR A 81 -0.36 -8.70 -12.20
N ARG A 82 0.87 -8.20 -12.06
CA ARG A 82 2.10 -8.91 -12.43
C ARG A 82 2.27 -10.22 -11.65
N SER A 83 1.77 -10.28 -10.43
CA SER A 83 1.86 -11.47 -9.58
C SER A 83 0.99 -12.64 -10.05
N PHE A 84 0.02 -12.39 -10.94
CA PHE A 84 -0.87 -13.39 -11.53
C PHE A 84 -1.09 -13.17 -13.04
N GLN A 85 -0.06 -12.72 -13.72
CA GLN A 85 -0.12 -12.39 -15.16
C GLN A 85 -0.59 -13.57 -16.03
N ALA A 86 -0.27 -14.80 -15.65
CA ALA A 86 -0.72 -16.01 -16.36
C ALA A 86 -2.24 -16.21 -16.30
N ASP A 87 -2.90 -15.67 -15.27
CA ASP A 87 -4.34 -15.84 -15.04
C ASP A 87 -5.19 -14.68 -15.59
N LEU A 88 -4.57 -13.58 -16.05
CA LEU A 88 -5.28 -12.38 -16.52
C LEU A 88 -6.29 -12.70 -17.64
N SER A 89 -5.85 -13.45 -18.65
CA SER A 89 -6.72 -13.83 -19.77
C SER A 89 -7.94 -14.63 -19.28
N LYS A 90 -7.76 -15.52 -18.30
CA LYS A 90 -8.85 -16.28 -17.71
C LYS A 90 -9.82 -15.38 -16.94
N ILE A 91 -9.29 -14.43 -16.14
CA ILE A 91 -10.14 -13.48 -15.43
C ILE A 91 -10.96 -12.63 -16.40
N GLU A 92 -10.34 -12.15 -17.48
CA GLU A 92 -11.01 -11.33 -18.49
C GLU A 92 -12.11 -12.09 -19.23
N THR A 93 -11.90 -13.37 -19.55
CA THR A 93 -12.86 -14.18 -20.34
C THR A 93 -13.93 -14.84 -19.48
N SER A 94 -13.57 -15.34 -18.29
CA SER A 94 -14.48 -16.08 -17.40
C SER A 94 -15.06 -15.23 -16.25
N GLY A 95 -14.62 -13.96 -16.14
CA GLY A 95 -15.06 -13.05 -15.09
C GLY A 95 -14.30 -13.20 -13.76
N GLU A 96 -13.66 -14.36 -13.52
CA GLU A 96 -12.88 -14.62 -12.31
C GLU A 96 -11.85 -15.76 -12.51
N ALA A 97 -10.82 -15.78 -11.65
CA ALA A 97 -9.92 -16.93 -11.49
C ALA A 97 -9.40 -17.05 -10.06
N GLU A 98 -9.01 -18.26 -9.67
CA GLU A 98 -8.19 -18.49 -8.49
C GLU A 98 -6.73 -18.24 -8.85
N VAL A 99 -6.10 -17.35 -8.09
CA VAL A 99 -4.68 -16.97 -8.26
C VAL A 99 -3.91 -17.23 -6.96
N THR A 100 -2.59 -17.38 -7.07
CA THR A 100 -1.73 -17.52 -5.88
C THR A 100 -0.95 -16.23 -5.65
N LEU A 101 -1.19 -15.56 -4.52
CA LEU A 101 -0.47 -14.37 -4.08
C LEU A 101 0.25 -14.65 -2.76
N ALA A 102 1.57 -14.45 -2.73
CA ALA A 102 2.40 -14.72 -1.56
C ALA A 102 2.17 -16.12 -0.95
N GLY A 103 1.98 -17.14 -1.79
CA GLY A 103 1.77 -18.53 -1.37
C GLY A 103 0.34 -18.85 -0.89
N ARG A 104 -0.59 -17.93 -0.97
CA ARG A 104 -2.00 -18.11 -0.59
C ARG A 104 -2.91 -18.01 -1.81
N LYS A 105 -3.97 -18.79 -1.83
CA LYS A 105 -4.97 -18.77 -2.90
C LYS A 105 -6.00 -17.69 -2.66
N PHE A 106 -6.29 -16.91 -3.70
CA PHE A 106 -7.30 -15.87 -3.72
C PHE A 106 -8.14 -15.99 -4.98
N ARG A 107 -9.42 -15.68 -4.87
CA ARG A 107 -10.28 -15.51 -6.04
C ARG A 107 -10.27 -14.04 -6.43
N ILE A 108 -9.84 -13.76 -7.65
CA ILE A 108 -9.84 -12.41 -8.24
C ILE A 108 -10.92 -12.35 -9.30
N ARG A 109 -11.78 -11.34 -9.21
CA ARG A 109 -12.80 -11.05 -10.21
C ARG A 109 -12.37 -9.94 -11.16
N LYS A 110 -12.99 -9.89 -12.34
CA LYS A 110 -12.69 -8.90 -13.37
C LYS A 110 -12.78 -7.45 -12.85
N GLN A 111 -13.72 -7.16 -11.96
CA GLN A 111 -13.86 -5.85 -11.33
C GLN A 111 -12.57 -5.34 -10.64
N PHE A 112 -11.76 -6.25 -10.10
CA PHE A 112 -10.47 -5.90 -9.51
C PHE A 112 -9.49 -5.40 -10.58
N LEU A 113 -9.44 -6.08 -11.74
CA LEU A 113 -8.58 -5.67 -12.86
C LEU A 113 -9.01 -4.33 -13.43
N ASP A 114 -10.32 -4.14 -13.61
CA ASP A 114 -10.86 -2.89 -14.15
C ASP A 114 -10.53 -1.73 -13.21
N ASP A 115 -10.75 -1.91 -11.90
CA ASP A 115 -10.49 -0.88 -10.89
C ASP A 115 -9.01 -0.48 -10.78
N VAL A 116 -8.08 -1.44 -10.72
CA VAL A 116 -6.64 -1.10 -10.59
C VAL A 116 -6.10 -0.37 -11.81
N ARG A 117 -6.65 -0.63 -13.00
CA ARG A 117 -6.26 0.04 -14.26
C ARG A 117 -6.74 1.49 -14.34
N GLU A 118 -7.81 1.84 -13.63
CA GLU A 118 -8.37 3.19 -13.59
C GLU A 118 -7.68 4.09 -12.57
N GLN A 119 -6.81 3.52 -11.72
CA GLN A 119 -6.13 4.30 -10.67
C GLN A 119 -5.07 5.26 -11.25
N ASN A 120 -5.12 6.51 -10.81
CA ASN A 120 -4.08 7.50 -11.10
C ASN A 120 -3.25 7.79 -9.85
N LEU A 121 -2.46 6.82 -9.43
CA LEU A 121 -1.66 6.96 -8.21
C LEU A 121 -0.55 8.02 -8.36
N ALA A 122 0.04 8.16 -9.54
CA ALA A 122 1.05 9.18 -9.81
C ALA A 122 0.51 10.61 -9.59
N GLY A 123 -0.73 10.89 -10.03
CA GLY A 123 -1.42 12.15 -9.78
C GLY A 123 -1.67 12.40 -8.28
N LYS A 124 -2.09 11.37 -7.55
CA LYS A 124 -2.28 11.42 -6.09
C LYS A 124 -0.96 11.72 -5.37
N ILE A 125 0.14 11.06 -5.75
CA ILE A 125 1.49 11.28 -5.18
C ILE A 125 1.96 12.72 -5.45
N SER A 126 1.82 13.22 -6.67
CA SER A 126 2.29 14.56 -7.05
C SER A 126 1.52 15.68 -6.32
N SER A 127 0.30 15.42 -5.92
CA SER A 127 -0.56 16.35 -5.17
C SER A 127 -0.57 16.14 -3.65
N LEU A 128 0.19 15.19 -3.13
CA LEU A 128 0.15 14.70 -1.75
C LEU A 128 0.33 15.81 -0.69
N ARG A 129 1.28 16.75 -0.91
CA ARG A 129 1.58 17.90 0.00
C ARG A 129 1.75 17.51 1.48
N LYS A 130 2.23 16.30 1.74
CA LYS A 130 2.56 15.76 3.06
C LYS A 130 4.00 15.28 3.05
N ALA A 131 4.61 15.18 4.22
CA ALA A 131 5.93 14.56 4.31
C ALA A 131 5.84 13.09 3.87
N LEU A 132 6.80 12.64 3.07
CA LEU A 132 6.82 11.28 2.56
C LEU A 132 8.13 10.57 2.94
N LEU A 133 8.00 9.38 3.54
CA LEU A 133 9.11 8.48 3.80
C LEU A 133 8.90 7.18 3.02
N ILE A 134 9.89 6.80 2.23
CA ILE A 134 9.83 5.61 1.39
C ILE A 134 10.90 4.63 1.88
N PHE A 135 10.49 3.46 2.32
CA PHE A 135 11.38 2.33 2.58
C PHE A 135 11.27 1.33 1.43
N HIS A 136 12.41 0.88 0.91
CA HIS A 136 12.39 -0.15 -0.13
C HIS A 136 13.68 -0.95 -0.14
N ALA A 137 13.55 -2.27 -0.35
CA ALA A 137 14.70 -3.17 -0.45
C ALA A 137 15.18 -3.24 -1.91
N PRO A 138 16.48 -3.03 -2.18
CA PRO A 138 17.02 -3.13 -3.55
C PRO A 138 16.82 -4.52 -4.19
N LEU A 139 16.74 -5.56 -3.37
CA LEU A 139 16.58 -6.94 -3.81
C LEU A 139 15.12 -7.45 -3.72
N ASP A 140 14.15 -6.55 -3.57
CA ASP A 140 12.73 -6.91 -3.54
C ASP A 140 12.30 -7.49 -4.89
N GLN A 141 11.90 -8.77 -4.88
CA GLN A 141 11.48 -9.50 -6.07
C GLN A 141 9.97 -9.43 -6.34
N THR A 142 9.22 -8.89 -5.40
CA THR A 142 7.76 -8.74 -5.49
C THR A 142 7.39 -7.38 -6.07
N VAL A 143 7.99 -6.33 -5.50
CA VAL A 143 7.86 -4.95 -5.98
C VAL A 143 9.28 -4.42 -6.20
N GLY A 144 9.70 -4.29 -7.45
CA GLY A 144 11.05 -3.86 -7.79
C GLY A 144 11.36 -2.45 -7.30
N ILE A 145 12.64 -2.20 -7.00
CA ILE A 145 13.14 -0.93 -6.44
C ILE A 145 12.80 0.30 -7.30
N GLU A 146 12.59 0.11 -8.61
CA GLU A 146 12.19 1.18 -9.52
C GLU A 146 10.86 1.85 -9.14
N ASN A 147 10.01 1.15 -8.37
CA ASN A 147 8.77 1.73 -7.85
C ASN A 147 9.07 2.82 -6.80
N ALA A 148 10.05 2.61 -5.94
CA ALA A 148 10.49 3.63 -4.98
C ALA A 148 11.00 4.89 -5.70
N ALA A 149 11.78 4.74 -6.78
CA ALA A 149 12.24 5.86 -7.59
C ALA A 149 11.06 6.62 -8.21
N LYS A 150 10.09 5.92 -8.81
CA LYS A 150 8.89 6.55 -9.40
C LYS A 150 8.07 7.32 -8.35
N ILE A 151 7.86 6.74 -7.15
CA ILE A 151 7.16 7.41 -6.05
C ILE A 151 7.95 8.66 -5.61
N PHE A 152 9.27 8.49 -5.44
CA PHE A 152 10.14 9.59 -5.02
C PHE A 152 10.13 10.73 -6.04
N ASP A 153 10.25 10.44 -7.33
CA ASP A 153 10.28 11.46 -8.38
C ASP A 153 8.95 12.21 -8.50
N ALA A 154 7.83 11.49 -8.38
CA ALA A 154 6.49 12.10 -8.46
C ALA A 154 6.18 12.98 -7.24
N ALA A 155 6.69 12.63 -6.05
CA ALA A 155 6.39 13.33 -4.81
C ALA A 155 7.12 14.69 -4.72
N ARG A 156 6.48 15.64 -4.02
CA ARG A 156 7.11 16.92 -3.64
C ARG A 156 7.83 16.80 -2.30
N HIS A 157 8.78 17.70 -2.04
CA HIS A 157 9.39 17.82 -0.71
C HIS A 157 8.39 18.28 0.37
N PRO A 158 8.53 17.84 1.64
CA PRO A 158 9.64 17.01 2.13
C PRO A 158 9.43 15.51 1.80
N LYS A 159 10.46 14.89 1.23
CA LYS A 159 10.48 13.46 0.90
C LYS A 159 11.83 12.84 1.26
N SER A 160 11.81 11.60 1.71
CA SER A 160 12.99 10.84 2.13
C SER A 160 12.92 9.41 1.60
N PHE A 161 14.06 8.83 1.32
CA PHE A 161 14.20 7.42 0.94
C PHE A 161 15.16 6.72 1.90
N VAL A 162 14.81 5.50 2.29
CA VAL A 162 15.64 4.62 3.11
C VAL A 162 15.76 3.27 2.43
N SER A 163 16.98 2.91 2.07
CA SER A 163 17.30 1.59 1.53
C SER A 163 17.23 0.55 2.65
N LEU A 164 16.58 -0.58 2.37
CA LEU A 164 16.52 -1.72 3.28
C LEU A 164 17.53 -2.82 2.92
N ASP A 165 18.58 -2.46 2.20
CA ASP A 165 19.74 -3.28 1.81
C ASP A 165 19.36 -4.72 1.39
N ASN A 166 19.56 -5.70 2.27
CA ASN A 166 19.31 -7.13 2.02
C ASN A 166 17.96 -7.63 2.56
N ALA A 167 17.02 -6.74 2.88
CA ALA A 167 15.70 -7.16 3.32
C ALA A 167 14.90 -7.79 2.17
N ASN A 168 13.99 -8.69 2.49
CA ASN A 168 13.00 -9.16 1.52
C ASN A 168 11.72 -8.33 1.61
N HIS A 169 10.82 -8.54 0.65
CA HIS A 169 9.54 -7.82 0.58
C HIS A 169 8.73 -7.83 1.88
N LEU A 170 8.73 -8.96 2.58
CA LEU A 170 7.93 -9.17 3.80
C LEU A 170 8.63 -8.73 5.09
N LEU A 171 9.86 -8.24 5.02
CA LEU A 171 10.70 -7.94 6.20
C LEU A 171 10.76 -9.14 7.17
N ALA A 172 10.94 -10.35 6.63
CA ALA A 172 10.86 -11.59 7.37
C ALA A 172 11.91 -11.71 8.49
N ARG A 173 13.06 -11.03 8.36
CA ARG A 173 14.04 -10.95 9.45
C ARG A 173 13.62 -9.88 10.45
N ARG A 174 13.60 -10.27 11.72
CA ARG A 174 13.26 -9.35 12.82
C ARG A 174 14.12 -8.08 12.84
N SER A 175 15.40 -8.20 12.49
CA SER A 175 16.32 -7.04 12.42
C SER A 175 15.86 -5.98 11.41
N ASP A 176 15.34 -6.41 10.26
CA ASP A 176 14.88 -5.49 9.22
C ASP A 176 13.62 -4.77 9.67
N ALA A 177 12.68 -5.49 10.29
CA ALA A 177 11.46 -4.90 10.85
C ALA A 177 11.75 -3.91 11.99
N LEU A 178 12.71 -4.22 12.86
CA LEU A 178 13.15 -3.32 13.92
C LEU A 178 13.82 -2.07 13.35
N TYR A 179 14.70 -2.21 12.36
CA TYR A 179 15.34 -1.07 11.71
C TYR A 179 14.30 -0.12 11.09
N VAL A 180 13.30 -0.66 10.38
CA VAL A 180 12.20 0.15 9.84
C VAL A 180 11.46 0.86 10.96
N ALA A 181 11.14 0.16 12.06
CA ALA A 181 10.42 0.74 13.18
C ALA A 181 11.20 1.89 13.85
N ASP A 182 12.51 1.71 14.06
CA ASP A 182 13.36 2.72 14.71
C ASP A 182 13.52 3.97 13.83
N VAL A 183 13.78 3.80 12.53
CA VAL A 183 13.87 4.92 11.58
C VAL A 183 12.54 5.64 11.46
N LEU A 184 11.43 4.88 11.38
CA LEU A 184 10.09 5.44 11.30
C LEU A 184 9.75 6.24 12.56
N ALA A 185 10.06 5.72 13.75
CA ALA A 185 9.82 6.41 15.02
C ALA A 185 10.61 7.73 15.12
N ALA A 186 11.90 7.69 14.75
CA ALA A 186 12.74 8.87 14.71
C ALA A 186 12.23 9.93 13.72
N TRP A 187 11.80 9.50 12.52
CA TRP A 187 11.26 10.41 11.52
C TRP A 187 9.88 10.97 11.93
N ALA A 188 9.01 10.13 12.49
CA ALA A 188 7.67 10.48 12.91
C ALA A 188 7.63 11.54 14.03
N SER A 189 8.67 11.61 14.86
CA SER A 189 8.77 12.60 15.95
C SER A 189 8.75 14.06 15.48
N ARG A 190 8.85 14.30 14.16
CA ARG A 190 8.80 15.63 13.53
C ARG A 190 7.38 16.07 13.18
N TYR A 191 6.43 15.19 13.24
CA TYR A 191 5.06 15.38 12.75
C TYR A 191 4.02 15.04 13.82
#